data_be6be7167bac1ae4e61fff46e8c26812
#
_entry.id   be6be7167bac1ae4e61fff46e8c26812
#
_cell.length_a   1.000
_cell.length_b   1.000
_cell.length_c   1.000
_cell.angle_alpha   90.00
_cell.angle_beta   90.00
_cell.angle_gamma   90.00
#
_symmetry.space_group_name_H-M   'P 1'
#
loop_
_entity.id
_entity.type
_entity.pdbx_description
1 polymer ?
#
loop_
_entity_poly.entity_id
_entity_poly.type
_entity_poly.pdbx_seq_one_letter_code
_entity_poly.pdbx_strand_id
1 'polypeptide(L)'
;MSREKLQLTLEETAYFFEAATLRLRTLCETQMPGAGGYGRRDGLEFQLPSGHIEIAGAGWVHMQLDTLLPHCRYMPATWLTDTVRQLLTAYMQHTNFRLHFKQMLLVIDEHSDVDGRHVFDQDNKGWKAVSNALKGLVIDDDDQYHLSVHMMSSRSAENVCHISLVLPESADEFFQYHQKGIAYSPLEPSVMVNFSLVSEASSAPATC
;
A
#
# COMPACT_ATOMS: atom_id res chain seq x y z
N MET A 1 -33.35 -12.52 -11.00
CA MET A 1 -32.13 -12.07 -10.28
C MET A 1 -32.56 -10.95 -9.37
N SER A 2 -32.26 -10.99 -8.06
CA SER A 2 -32.66 -9.89 -7.16
C SER A 2 -31.88 -8.62 -7.48
N ARG A 3 -32.44 -7.45 -7.15
CA ARG A 3 -31.80 -6.15 -7.38
C ARG A 3 -30.44 -6.06 -6.67
N GLU A 4 -30.34 -6.65 -5.48
CA GLU A 4 -29.08 -6.72 -4.71
C GLU A 4 -28.01 -7.56 -5.44
N LYS A 5 -28.39 -8.69 -6.02
CA LYS A 5 -27.49 -9.55 -6.75
C LYS A 5 -26.96 -8.90 -8.01
N LEU A 6 -27.78 -8.09 -8.70
CA LEU A 6 -27.39 -7.32 -9.85
C LEU A 6 -26.41 -6.20 -9.46
N GLN A 7 -26.69 -5.49 -8.36
CA GLN A 7 -25.82 -4.42 -7.87
C GLN A 7 -24.44 -4.96 -7.46
N LEU A 8 -24.41 -6.08 -6.75
CA LEU A 8 -23.17 -6.74 -6.36
C LEU A 8 -22.32 -7.13 -7.60
N THR A 9 -22.98 -7.72 -8.62
CA THR A 9 -22.28 -8.09 -9.88
C THR A 9 -21.73 -6.87 -10.62
N LEU A 10 -22.43 -5.73 -10.58
CA LEU A 10 -21.97 -4.48 -11.21
C LEU A 10 -20.76 -3.90 -10.48
N GLU A 11 -20.76 -3.91 -9.13
CA GLU A 11 -19.64 -3.46 -8.30
C GLU A 11 -18.41 -4.34 -8.51
N GLU A 12 -18.59 -5.67 -8.54
CA GLU A 12 -17.51 -6.62 -8.85
C GLU A 12 -16.94 -6.40 -10.26
N THR A 13 -17.80 -6.16 -11.22
CA THR A 13 -17.38 -5.91 -12.61
C THR A 13 -16.60 -4.60 -12.74
N ALA A 14 -17.08 -3.53 -12.08
CA ALA A 14 -16.39 -2.24 -12.05
C ALA A 14 -14.99 -2.37 -11.44
N TYR A 15 -14.88 -3.05 -10.29
CA TYR A 15 -13.60 -3.31 -9.65
C TYR A 15 -12.64 -4.13 -10.54
N PHE A 16 -13.15 -5.14 -11.24
CA PHE A 16 -12.37 -5.92 -12.21
C PHE A 16 -11.78 -5.05 -13.32
N PHE A 17 -12.61 -4.15 -13.89
CA PHE A 17 -12.15 -3.25 -14.94
C PHE A 17 -11.12 -2.23 -14.43
N GLU A 18 -11.28 -1.73 -13.22
CA GLU A 18 -10.30 -0.83 -12.59
C GLU A 18 -8.96 -1.51 -12.38
N ALA A 19 -8.96 -2.71 -11.80
CA ALA A 19 -7.75 -3.51 -11.60
C ALA A 19 -7.07 -3.88 -12.93
N ALA A 20 -7.84 -4.28 -13.94
CA ALA A 20 -7.32 -4.58 -15.27
C ALA A 20 -6.73 -3.33 -15.95
N THR A 21 -7.36 -2.17 -15.78
CA THR A 21 -6.90 -0.90 -16.33
C THR A 21 -5.58 -0.48 -15.69
N LEU A 22 -5.45 -0.60 -14.36
CA LEU A 22 -4.20 -0.33 -13.64
C LEU A 22 -3.08 -1.24 -14.13
N ARG A 23 -3.34 -2.54 -14.26
CA ARG A 23 -2.36 -3.51 -14.74
C ARG A 23 -1.91 -3.23 -16.18
N LEU A 24 -2.84 -2.87 -17.08
CA LEU A 24 -2.51 -2.49 -18.45
C LEU A 24 -1.64 -1.22 -18.48
N ARG A 25 -1.94 -0.22 -17.66
CA ARG A 25 -1.11 0.99 -17.55
C ARG A 25 0.29 0.68 -17.09
N THR A 26 0.45 -0.09 -16.01
CA THR A 26 1.77 -0.54 -15.53
C THR A 26 2.54 -1.28 -16.62
N LEU A 27 1.88 -2.17 -17.37
CA LEU A 27 2.51 -2.89 -18.49
C LEU A 27 2.90 -1.94 -19.63
N CYS A 28 2.07 -0.96 -19.99
CA CYS A 28 2.40 0.04 -21.02
C CYS A 28 3.60 0.89 -20.60
N GLU A 29 3.68 1.31 -19.34
CA GLU A 29 4.78 2.11 -18.83
C GLU A 29 6.09 1.32 -18.75
N THR A 30 6.03 0.05 -18.35
CA THR A 30 7.23 -0.79 -18.23
C THR A 30 7.76 -1.31 -19.57
N GLN A 31 6.88 -1.55 -20.56
CA GLN A 31 7.26 -2.15 -21.84
C GLN A 31 7.37 -1.16 -23.01
N MET A 32 6.83 0.05 -22.86
CA MET A 32 6.89 1.10 -23.88
C MET A 32 7.36 2.44 -23.28
N PRO A 33 8.61 2.54 -22.81
CA PRO A 33 9.14 3.82 -22.37
C PRO A 33 9.16 4.78 -23.56
N GLY A 34 8.32 5.79 -23.56
CA GLY A 34 8.23 6.81 -24.61
C GLY A 34 6.92 6.86 -25.40
N ALA A 35 5.99 5.95 -25.21
CA ALA A 35 4.63 6.04 -25.76
C ALA A 35 3.74 7.03 -24.97
N GLY A 36 4.32 8.12 -24.48
CA GLY A 36 3.66 9.20 -23.76
C GLY A 36 2.67 9.95 -24.64
N GLY A 37 1.47 9.43 -24.84
CA GLY A 37 0.50 10.04 -25.69
C GLY A 37 -0.92 9.57 -25.55
N TYR A 38 -1.31 8.98 -24.44
CA TYR A 38 -2.74 8.85 -24.15
C TYR A 38 -3.21 10.16 -23.53
N GLY A 39 -3.82 10.97 -24.41
CA GLY A 39 -4.25 12.32 -24.14
C GLY A 39 -4.97 12.46 -22.80
N ARG A 40 -4.60 13.50 -22.08
CA ARG A 40 -5.39 14.13 -21.04
C ARG A 40 -6.85 14.15 -21.49
N ARG A 41 -7.65 13.26 -20.95
CA ARG A 41 -9.10 13.48 -20.94
C ARG A 41 -9.37 14.26 -19.68
N ASP A 42 -9.72 15.51 -19.87
CA ASP A 42 -10.13 16.41 -18.80
C ASP A 42 -11.16 15.73 -17.89
N GLY A 43 -10.83 15.57 -16.61
CA GLY A 43 -11.77 15.28 -15.55
C GLY A 43 -11.66 13.96 -14.79
N LEU A 44 -10.78 13.02 -15.16
CA LEU A 44 -10.50 11.83 -14.37
C LEU A 44 -8.98 11.65 -14.25
N GLU A 45 -8.38 12.38 -13.33
CA GLU A 45 -7.05 12.05 -12.83
C GLU A 45 -7.18 10.76 -12.00
N PHE A 46 -7.00 9.63 -12.64
CA PHE A 46 -6.70 8.40 -11.91
C PHE A 46 -5.28 8.55 -11.35
N GLN A 47 -5.20 8.98 -10.12
CA GLN A 47 -3.94 8.92 -9.40
C GLN A 47 -3.59 7.44 -9.23
N LEU A 48 -2.46 7.04 -9.82
CA LEU A 48 -1.87 5.74 -9.51
C LEU A 48 -1.51 5.73 -8.02
N PRO A 49 -1.62 4.58 -7.34
CA PRO A 49 -1.24 4.49 -5.95
C PRO A 49 0.17 5.05 -5.76
N SER A 50 0.28 6.04 -4.92
CA SER A 50 1.55 6.58 -4.46
C SER A 50 1.73 6.24 -2.99
N GLY A 51 2.95 6.38 -2.51
CA GLY A 51 3.25 6.10 -1.12
C GLY A 51 4.69 6.45 -0.78
N HIS A 52 5.01 6.32 0.47
CA HIS A 52 6.37 6.43 0.95
C HIS A 52 6.68 5.39 2.01
N ILE A 53 7.96 5.20 2.27
CA ILE A 53 8.48 4.31 3.29
C ILE A 53 9.61 4.99 4.05
N GLU A 54 9.62 4.82 5.36
CA GLU A 54 10.60 5.40 6.27
C GLU A 54 10.70 4.61 7.57
N ILE A 55 11.62 4.99 8.46
CA ILE A 55 11.59 4.57 9.85
C ILE A 55 10.80 5.59 10.67
N ALA A 56 9.85 5.14 11.44
CA ALA A 56 8.98 5.98 12.24
C ALA A 56 8.93 5.56 13.72
N GLY A 57 8.31 6.41 14.54
CA GLY A 57 8.11 6.17 15.96
C GLY A 57 9.40 5.92 16.72
N ALA A 58 9.53 4.74 17.33
CA ALA A 58 10.73 4.32 18.06
C ALA A 58 11.63 3.35 17.26
N GLY A 59 11.42 3.23 15.92
CA GLY A 59 12.31 2.46 15.05
C GLY A 59 11.65 1.36 14.22
N TRP A 60 10.33 1.37 14.04
CA TRP A 60 9.66 0.45 13.11
C TRP A 60 9.66 0.97 11.69
N VAL A 61 9.59 0.05 10.73
CA VAL A 61 9.40 0.40 9.32
C VAL A 61 7.96 0.81 9.11
N HIS A 62 7.75 2.00 8.59
CA HIS A 62 6.44 2.55 8.29
C HIS A 62 6.30 2.84 6.79
N MET A 63 5.21 2.40 6.22
CA MET A 63 4.79 2.72 4.86
C MET A 63 3.45 3.44 4.93
N GLN A 64 3.30 4.51 4.17
CA GLN A 64 2.02 5.15 3.93
C GLN A 64 1.64 4.95 2.46
N LEU A 65 0.42 4.52 2.23
CA LEU A 65 -0.19 4.49 0.90
C LEU A 65 -1.25 5.59 0.82
N ASP A 66 -1.24 6.37 -0.26
CA ASP A 66 -2.22 7.44 -0.51
C ASP A 66 -3.53 6.85 -1.08
N THR A 67 -3.91 5.70 -0.57
CA THR A 67 -5.12 4.98 -0.93
C THR A 67 -5.50 3.99 0.15
N LEU A 68 -6.77 3.63 0.21
CA LEU A 68 -7.25 2.57 1.10
C LEU A 68 -6.96 1.18 0.53
N LEU A 69 -6.97 0.17 1.40
CA LEU A 69 -6.88 -1.21 0.96
C LEU A 69 -8.10 -1.56 0.10
N PRO A 70 -7.90 -2.23 -1.03
CA PRO A 70 -8.99 -2.65 -1.88
C PRO A 70 -9.85 -3.71 -1.18
N HIS A 71 -11.11 -3.74 -1.57
CA HIS A 71 -12.00 -4.83 -1.20
C HIS A 71 -11.67 -6.08 -2.02
N CYS A 72 -11.28 -7.18 -1.37
CA CYS A 72 -10.73 -8.37 -2.02
C CYS A 72 -11.58 -9.62 -1.83
N ARG A 73 -12.91 -9.48 -1.71
CA ARG A 73 -13.80 -10.63 -1.52
C ARG A 73 -13.69 -11.68 -2.64
N TYR A 74 -13.37 -11.25 -3.86
CA TYR A 74 -13.41 -12.11 -5.03
C TYR A 74 -12.17 -12.05 -5.92
N MET A 75 -11.25 -11.12 -5.68
CA MET A 75 -10.06 -10.95 -6.51
C MET A 75 -8.82 -10.57 -5.69
N PRO A 76 -7.65 -11.17 -6.00
CA PRO A 76 -6.41 -10.77 -5.35
C PRO A 76 -6.00 -9.37 -5.82
N ALA A 77 -5.68 -8.50 -4.86
CA ALA A 77 -5.14 -7.17 -5.13
C ALA A 77 -3.64 -7.25 -5.51
N THR A 78 -3.35 -7.75 -6.71
CA THR A 78 -1.95 -7.92 -7.17
C THR A 78 -1.19 -6.60 -7.21
N TRP A 79 -1.85 -5.50 -7.60
CA TRP A 79 -1.25 -4.18 -7.60
C TRP A 79 -0.74 -3.76 -6.21
N LEU A 80 -1.48 -4.09 -5.15
CA LEU A 80 -1.08 -3.78 -3.78
C LEU A 80 0.17 -4.58 -3.37
N THR A 81 0.22 -5.88 -3.73
CA THR A 81 1.40 -6.72 -3.53
C THR A 81 2.61 -6.12 -4.24
N ASP A 82 2.45 -5.70 -5.49
CA ASP A 82 3.52 -5.12 -6.29
C ASP A 82 3.99 -3.78 -5.71
N THR A 83 3.06 -2.90 -5.32
CA THR A 83 3.38 -1.60 -4.70
C THR A 83 4.17 -1.76 -3.40
N VAL A 84 3.71 -2.62 -2.48
CA VAL A 84 4.41 -2.85 -1.21
C VAL A 84 5.81 -3.45 -1.44
N ARG A 85 5.94 -4.40 -2.37
CA ARG A 85 7.26 -4.96 -2.73
C ARG A 85 8.20 -3.92 -3.31
N GLN A 86 7.71 -3.04 -4.17
CA GLN A 86 8.51 -1.97 -4.78
C GLN A 86 8.99 -0.97 -3.73
N LEU A 87 8.10 -0.52 -2.82
CA LEU A 87 8.47 0.36 -1.72
C LEU A 87 9.60 -0.23 -0.86
N LEU A 88 9.43 -1.48 -0.41
CA LEU A 88 10.42 -2.16 0.41
C LEU A 88 11.75 -2.37 -0.33
N THR A 89 11.69 -2.77 -1.60
CA THR A 89 12.89 -2.99 -2.42
C THR A 89 13.63 -1.68 -2.65
N ALA A 90 12.92 -0.60 -3.01
CA ALA A 90 13.50 0.71 -3.20
C ALA A 90 14.15 1.24 -1.90
N TYR A 91 13.47 1.06 -0.77
CA TYR A 91 14.02 1.44 0.54
C TYR A 91 15.32 0.69 0.87
N MET A 92 15.32 -0.63 0.71
CA MET A 92 16.51 -1.46 0.97
C MET A 92 17.67 -1.11 0.03
N GLN A 93 17.38 -0.79 -1.23
CA GLN A 93 18.39 -0.35 -2.18
C GLN A 93 18.95 1.04 -1.85
N HIS A 94 18.06 1.97 -1.50
CA HIS A 94 18.46 3.35 -1.20
C HIS A 94 19.27 3.45 0.10
N THR A 95 18.87 2.73 1.12
CA THR A 95 19.53 2.73 2.44
C THR A 95 20.70 1.76 2.53
N ASN A 96 20.86 0.88 1.55
CA ASN A 96 21.78 -0.27 1.60
C ASN A 96 21.59 -1.13 2.87
N PHE A 97 20.36 -1.16 3.42
CA PHE A 97 19.99 -1.88 4.62
C PHE A 97 19.02 -3.01 4.27
N ARG A 98 19.35 -4.24 4.64
CA ARG A 98 18.51 -5.40 4.39
C ARG A 98 17.56 -5.61 5.56
N LEU A 99 16.27 -5.42 5.31
CA LEU A 99 15.20 -5.74 6.24
C LEU A 99 14.98 -7.26 6.27
N HIS A 100 15.01 -7.84 7.46
CA HIS A 100 14.63 -9.23 7.67
C HIS A 100 14.16 -9.45 9.11
N PHE A 101 12.97 -10.01 9.26
CA PHE A 101 12.33 -10.28 10.53
C PHE A 101 12.19 -11.78 10.73
N LYS A 102 12.56 -12.28 11.90
CA LYS A 102 12.27 -13.67 12.30
C LYS A 102 10.79 -13.84 12.64
N GLN A 103 10.25 -12.87 13.34
CA GLN A 103 8.83 -12.73 13.66
C GLN A 103 8.47 -11.25 13.54
N MET A 104 7.23 -10.97 13.14
CA MET A 104 6.79 -9.61 12.89
C MET A 104 5.34 -9.42 13.27
N LEU A 105 5.02 -8.24 13.81
CA LEU A 105 3.68 -7.70 13.89
C LEU A 105 3.46 -6.74 12.71
N LEU A 106 2.57 -7.13 11.81
CA LEU A 106 2.07 -6.26 10.75
C LEU A 106 0.90 -5.47 11.31
N VAL A 107 1.05 -4.15 11.40
CA VAL A 107 -0.05 -3.25 11.78
C VAL A 107 -0.52 -2.52 10.54
N ILE A 108 -1.82 -2.58 10.27
CA ILE A 108 -2.49 -1.87 9.18
C ILE A 108 -3.52 -0.94 9.82
N ASP A 109 -3.43 0.36 9.53
CA ASP A 109 -4.34 1.38 10.05
C ASP A 109 -4.85 2.25 8.90
N GLU A 110 -6.15 2.16 8.62
CA GLU A 110 -6.79 2.93 7.56
C GLU A 110 -7.50 4.15 8.13
N HIS A 111 -7.16 5.30 7.59
CA HIS A 111 -7.82 6.57 7.87
C HIS A 111 -8.70 6.95 6.68
N SER A 112 -9.99 7.17 6.91
CA SER A 112 -10.93 7.50 5.84
C SER A 112 -12.19 8.19 6.35
N ASP A 113 -12.88 8.90 5.47
CA ASP A 113 -14.22 9.45 5.71
C ASP A 113 -15.34 8.55 5.16
N VAL A 114 -15.00 7.34 4.73
CA VAL A 114 -15.94 6.38 4.16
C VAL A 114 -17.06 6.06 5.16
N ASP A 115 -18.29 6.10 4.70
CA ASP A 115 -19.46 5.74 5.49
C ASP A 115 -20.49 4.88 4.73
N GLY A 116 -21.53 4.43 5.45
CA GLY A 116 -22.66 3.71 4.87
C GLY A 116 -22.26 2.43 4.14
N ARG A 117 -22.61 2.33 2.85
CA ARG A 117 -22.41 1.11 2.06
C ARG A 117 -20.96 0.85 1.69
N HIS A 118 -20.09 1.83 1.87
CA HIS A 118 -18.66 1.72 1.56
C HIS A 118 -17.82 1.32 2.76
N VAL A 119 -18.46 1.09 3.91
CA VAL A 119 -17.81 0.47 5.08
C VAL A 119 -17.82 -1.02 4.89
N PHE A 120 -16.63 -1.62 4.83
CA PHE A 120 -16.46 -3.07 4.63
C PHE A 120 -15.92 -3.72 5.90
N ASP A 121 -16.24 -5.00 6.08
CA ASP A 121 -15.64 -5.83 7.12
C ASP A 121 -14.13 -5.97 6.86
N GLN A 122 -13.35 -5.98 7.93
CA GLN A 122 -11.88 -6.02 7.82
C GLN A 122 -11.36 -7.29 7.13
N ASP A 123 -12.06 -8.42 7.26
CA ASP A 123 -11.70 -9.68 6.60
C ASP A 123 -11.90 -9.64 5.07
N ASN A 124 -12.67 -8.70 4.58
CA ASN A 124 -12.90 -8.47 3.15
C ASN A 124 -11.91 -7.48 2.52
N LYS A 125 -10.98 -6.91 3.30
CA LYS A 125 -9.96 -5.97 2.82
C LYS A 125 -8.70 -6.70 2.33
N GLY A 126 -7.95 -6.02 1.47
CA GLY A 126 -6.78 -6.57 0.79
C GLY A 126 -5.53 -6.78 1.65
N TRP A 127 -5.65 -6.89 2.98
CA TRP A 127 -4.50 -7.07 3.88
C TRP A 127 -3.66 -8.31 3.55
N LYS A 128 -4.29 -9.36 3.01
CA LYS A 128 -3.57 -10.57 2.58
C LYS A 128 -2.60 -10.29 1.41
N ALA A 129 -2.91 -9.31 0.57
CA ALA A 129 -1.98 -8.88 -0.48
C ALA A 129 -0.73 -8.21 0.12
N VAL A 130 -0.89 -7.48 1.23
CA VAL A 130 0.23 -6.91 1.99
C VAL A 130 1.10 -8.04 2.56
N SER A 131 0.52 -9.00 3.29
CA SER A 131 1.29 -10.12 3.86
C SER A 131 2.01 -10.93 2.78
N ASN A 132 1.37 -11.19 1.64
CA ASN A 132 1.99 -11.85 0.50
C ASN A 132 3.17 -11.05 -0.10
N ALA A 133 3.14 -9.73 -0.01
CA ALA A 133 4.25 -8.88 -0.45
C ALA A 133 5.49 -9.03 0.45
N LEU A 134 5.28 -9.25 1.74
CA LEU A 134 6.35 -9.38 2.74
C LEU A 134 7.05 -10.72 2.69
N LYS A 135 6.30 -11.78 2.37
CA LYS A 135 6.78 -13.16 2.30
C LYS A 135 7.95 -13.32 1.32
N GLY A 136 9.04 -13.92 1.81
CA GLY A 136 10.27 -14.15 1.06
C GLY A 136 11.07 -12.87 0.74
N LEU A 137 10.61 -11.70 1.19
CA LEU A 137 11.30 -10.43 1.01
C LEU A 137 11.87 -9.91 2.35
N VAL A 138 11.03 -9.78 3.36
CA VAL A 138 11.40 -9.28 4.70
C VAL A 138 11.06 -10.25 5.83
N ILE A 139 10.33 -11.30 5.54
CA ILE A 139 9.93 -12.38 6.46
C ILE A 139 9.95 -13.70 5.67
N ASP A 140 10.33 -14.80 6.30
CA ASP A 140 10.46 -16.10 5.61
C ASP A 140 9.11 -16.65 5.12
N ASP A 141 8.10 -16.63 5.99
CA ASP A 141 6.74 -17.03 5.65
C ASP A 141 5.70 -16.11 6.33
N ASP A 142 4.48 -16.12 5.83
CA ASP A 142 3.35 -15.37 6.38
C ASP A 142 2.41 -16.26 7.22
N ASP A 143 2.97 -17.34 7.79
CA ASP A 143 2.24 -18.25 8.67
C ASP A 143 2.10 -17.70 10.10
N GLN A 144 1.35 -18.44 10.93
CA GLN A 144 1.04 -18.07 12.32
C GLN A 144 2.26 -17.98 13.26
N TYR A 145 3.43 -18.52 12.86
CA TYR A 145 4.65 -18.52 13.66
C TYR A 145 5.56 -17.34 13.33
N HIS A 146 5.39 -16.76 12.15
CA HIS A 146 6.21 -15.66 11.65
C HIS A 146 5.47 -14.33 11.64
N LEU A 147 4.15 -14.32 11.40
CA LEU A 147 3.38 -13.11 11.19
C LEU A 147 2.17 -13.03 12.12
N SER A 148 2.11 -11.95 12.89
CA SER A 148 0.88 -11.50 13.54
C SER A 148 0.35 -10.28 12.81
N VAL A 149 -0.98 -10.15 12.71
CA VAL A 149 -1.62 -9.03 12.00
C VAL A 149 -2.57 -8.31 12.95
N HIS A 150 -2.46 -6.99 12.99
CA HIS A 150 -3.39 -6.12 13.70
C HIS A 150 -3.96 -5.10 12.71
N MET A 151 -5.28 -5.01 12.65
CA MET A 151 -5.98 -4.10 11.76
C MET A 151 -6.76 -3.07 12.56
N MET A 152 -6.59 -1.81 12.19
CA MET A 152 -7.26 -0.65 12.76
C MET A 152 -7.90 0.17 11.66
N SER A 153 -8.87 0.99 12.03
CA SER A 153 -9.47 1.98 11.15
C SER A 153 -9.98 3.14 11.96
N SER A 154 -9.77 4.36 11.46
CA SER A 154 -10.27 5.58 12.08
C SER A 154 -10.90 6.51 11.04
N ARG A 155 -11.83 7.37 11.51
CA ARG A 155 -12.42 8.39 10.65
C ARG A 155 -11.44 9.54 10.47
N SER A 156 -11.19 9.92 9.21
CA SER A 156 -10.33 11.02 8.83
C SER A 156 -10.83 11.64 7.53
N ALA A 157 -10.56 12.90 7.29
CA ALA A 157 -10.82 13.55 6.00
C ALA A 157 -9.88 13.04 4.89
N GLU A 158 -8.78 12.42 5.24
CA GLU A 158 -7.80 11.87 4.31
C GLU A 158 -8.03 10.36 4.15
N ASN A 159 -7.89 9.87 2.91
CA ASN A 159 -7.97 8.46 2.60
C ASN A 159 -6.55 7.90 2.46
N VAL A 160 -6.00 7.40 3.56
CA VAL A 160 -4.65 6.85 3.64
C VAL A 160 -4.64 5.52 4.37
N CYS A 161 -3.66 4.67 4.01
CA CYS A 161 -3.40 3.42 4.70
C CYS A 161 -1.97 3.42 5.25
N HIS A 162 -1.84 3.36 6.56
CA HIS A 162 -0.57 3.18 7.25
C HIS A 162 -0.29 1.69 7.44
N ILE A 163 0.90 1.26 7.05
CA ILE A 163 1.37 -0.12 7.17
C ILE A 163 2.67 -0.08 7.97
N SER A 164 2.68 -0.66 9.16
CA SER A 164 3.87 -0.69 10.00
C SER A 164 4.36 -2.12 10.24
N LEU A 165 5.67 -2.33 10.08
CA LEU A 165 6.35 -3.57 10.37
C LEU A 165 7.07 -3.42 11.71
N VAL A 166 6.54 -4.06 12.74
CA VAL A 166 6.93 -3.87 14.12
C VAL A 166 7.50 -5.17 14.67
N LEU A 167 8.58 -5.11 15.44
CA LEU A 167 9.07 -6.26 16.17
C LEU A 167 8.04 -6.64 17.26
N PRO A 168 7.75 -7.93 17.50
CA PRO A 168 6.76 -8.33 18.50
C PRO A 168 7.02 -7.78 19.89
N GLU A 169 8.27 -7.68 20.29
CA GLU A 169 8.71 -7.10 21.57
C GLU A 169 8.46 -5.60 21.68
N SER A 170 8.33 -4.89 20.56
CA SER A 170 8.03 -3.46 20.50
C SER A 170 6.52 -3.17 20.34
N ALA A 171 5.65 -4.16 20.38
CA ALA A 171 4.23 -4.01 20.15
C ALA A 171 3.57 -3.04 21.14
N ASP A 172 3.85 -3.19 22.44
CA ASP A 172 3.29 -2.33 23.48
C ASP A 172 3.73 -0.87 23.29
N GLU A 173 4.99 -0.65 22.93
CA GLU A 173 5.53 0.68 22.66
C GLU A 173 4.85 1.29 21.42
N PHE A 174 4.67 0.50 20.35
CA PHE A 174 3.94 0.95 19.16
C PHE A 174 2.55 1.46 19.51
N PHE A 175 1.75 0.70 20.26
CA PHE A 175 0.40 1.10 20.63
C PHE A 175 0.36 2.31 21.57
N GLN A 176 1.36 2.48 22.45
CA GLN A 176 1.50 3.70 23.23
C GLN A 176 1.77 4.92 22.36
N TYR A 177 2.63 4.79 21.34
CA TYR A 177 2.92 5.85 20.38
C TYR A 177 1.69 6.17 19.52
N HIS A 178 0.97 5.13 19.11
CA HIS A 178 -0.27 5.28 18.35
C HIS A 178 -1.33 6.08 19.15
N GLN A 179 -1.54 5.73 20.42
CA GLN A 179 -2.46 6.47 21.30
C GLN A 179 -2.07 7.94 21.48
N LYS A 180 -0.79 8.26 21.38
CA LYS A 180 -0.27 9.64 21.43
C LYS A 180 -0.29 10.34 20.09
N GLY A 181 -0.69 9.68 19.00
CA GLY A 181 -0.71 10.23 17.65
C GLY A 181 0.69 10.41 17.02
N ILE A 182 1.71 9.71 17.51
CA ILE A 182 3.10 9.84 17.04
C ILE A 182 3.70 8.53 16.48
N ALA A 183 2.90 7.49 16.32
CA ALA A 183 3.40 6.20 15.79
C ALA A 183 3.93 6.32 14.35
N TYR A 184 3.41 7.25 13.59
CA TYR A 184 3.78 7.48 12.18
C TYR A 184 4.68 8.70 11.98
N SER A 185 5.16 9.31 13.07
CA SER A 185 6.11 10.42 12.98
C SER A 185 7.48 9.89 12.59
N PRO A 186 8.16 10.50 11.59
CA PRO A 186 9.50 10.10 11.19
C PRO A 186 10.48 10.10 12.36
N LEU A 187 11.32 9.07 12.42
CA LEU A 187 12.42 9.02 13.40
C LEU A 187 13.62 9.80 12.83
N GLU A 188 13.96 10.91 13.46
CA GLU A 188 15.09 11.77 13.00
C GLU A 188 16.46 11.18 13.39
N PRO A 189 17.45 11.14 12.48
CA PRO A 189 17.37 11.45 11.06
C PRO A 189 16.74 10.31 10.25
N SER A 190 15.65 10.59 9.54
CA SER A 190 14.94 9.59 8.72
C SER A 190 15.35 9.69 7.25
N VAL A 191 15.45 8.54 6.60
CA VAL A 191 15.54 8.43 5.14
C VAL A 191 14.15 8.05 4.63
N MET A 192 13.48 9.00 3.98
CA MET A 192 12.20 8.76 3.34
C MET A 192 12.42 8.38 1.88
N VAL A 193 11.82 7.29 1.45
CA VAL A 193 11.80 6.88 0.04
C VAL A 193 10.38 6.97 -0.48
N ASN A 194 10.15 7.89 -1.41
CA ASN A 194 8.86 8.06 -2.06
C ASN A 194 8.76 7.10 -3.25
N PHE A 195 7.56 6.61 -3.46
CA PHE A 195 7.20 5.83 -4.62
C PHE A 195 5.97 6.46 -5.27
N SER A 196 6.06 6.68 -6.58
CA SER A 196 4.93 7.02 -7.42
C SER A 196 5.01 6.14 -8.67
N LEU A 197 3.92 5.54 -9.06
CA LEU A 197 3.81 4.83 -10.35
C LEU A 197 3.84 5.80 -11.54
N VAL A 198 3.88 7.11 -11.29
CA VAL A 198 4.19 8.11 -12.32
C VAL A 198 5.69 8.04 -12.58
N SER A 199 6.09 7.47 -13.71
CA SER A 199 7.49 7.45 -14.12
C SER A 199 7.99 8.90 -14.19
N GLU A 200 9.00 9.23 -13.40
CA GLU A 200 9.81 10.41 -13.69
C GLU A 200 10.44 10.20 -15.07
N ALA A 201 9.86 10.86 -16.07
CA ALA A 201 10.48 10.93 -17.37
C ALA A 201 11.84 11.55 -17.17
N SER A 202 12.88 10.72 -17.26
CA SER A 202 14.29 11.11 -17.24
C SER A 202 14.50 12.31 -18.16
N SER A 203 14.61 13.50 -17.58
CA SER A 203 15.16 14.66 -18.26
C SER A 203 16.66 14.45 -18.39
N ALA A 204 17.07 13.66 -19.38
CA ALA A 204 18.44 13.68 -19.83
C ALA A 204 18.72 15.08 -20.42
N PRO A 205 19.77 15.80 -19.99
CA PRO A 205 20.15 17.05 -20.62
C PRO A 205 20.58 16.75 -22.06
N ALA A 206 19.93 17.41 -22.99
CA ALA A 206 20.42 17.46 -24.38
C ALA A 206 21.82 18.13 -24.37
N THR A 207 22.84 17.32 -24.54
CA THR A 207 24.18 17.83 -24.89
C THR A 207 24.18 18.18 -26.37
N CYS A 208 24.42 19.46 -26.64
CA CYS A 208 24.75 19.96 -27.97
C CYS A 208 26.04 19.31 -28.50
#